data_7ec5850309f84b8a7a2320a4cad03c22
#
_entry.id   7ec5850309f84b8a7a2320a4cad03c22
#
_cell.length_a   1.000
_cell.length_b   1.000
_cell.length_c   1.000
_cell.angle_alpha   90.00
_cell.angle_beta   90.00
_cell.angle_gamma   90.00
#
_symmetry.space_group_name_H-M   'P 1'
#
loop_
_entity.id
_entity.type
_entity.pdbx_description
1 polymer ?
#
loop_
_entity_poly.entity_id
_entity_poly.type
_entity_poly.pdbx_seq_one_letter_code
_entity_poly.pdbx_strand_id
1 'polypeptide(L)'
;RLILCKKSILVEGDSDELVVQRAYMDTHEGRLPIQDGIDVMTVGGVTFKRYLEIAQTLNKETAVVTDNDGNIESVKKKYKEYEEIQCIHICVDEVVDTGDLKLSDKDFNYNTLEPKILKENGREAMNNIFGTNYSTDDEMHKYMRTHKTDCAIAIFESATKIKYPEYIMRAIKNE
;
A
#
# COMPACT_ATOMS: atom_id res chain seq x y z
N ARG A 1 -16.10 -8.28 8.86
CA ARG A 1 -15.85 -7.48 7.65
C ARG A 1 -15.62 -8.41 6.47
N LEU A 2 -14.58 -9.27 6.45
CA LEU A 2 -14.23 -10.19 5.36
C LEU A 2 -15.42 -10.98 4.77
N ILE A 3 -16.32 -11.47 5.61
CA ILE A 3 -17.47 -12.29 5.20
C ILE A 3 -18.55 -11.45 4.50
N LEU A 4 -18.70 -10.19 4.87
CA LEU A 4 -19.79 -9.33 4.44
C LEU A 4 -19.53 -8.54 3.16
N CYS A 5 -18.27 -8.40 2.76
CA CYS A 5 -17.91 -7.70 1.52
C CYS A 5 -17.92 -8.63 0.31
N LYS A 6 -17.98 -8.08 -0.90
CA LYS A 6 -17.79 -8.83 -2.14
C LYS A 6 -16.32 -9.20 -2.34
N LYS A 7 -15.43 -8.25 -2.09
CA LYS A 7 -13.98 -8.36 -2.16
C LYS A 7 -13.36 -7.72 -0.93
N SER A 8 -12.26 -8.27 -0.46
CA SER A 8 -11.43 -7.64 0.56
C SER A 8 -10.05 -7.27 0.02
N ILE A 9 -9.52 -6.14 0.49
CA ILE A 9 -8.12 -5.75 0.28
C ILE A 9 -7.49 -5.66 1.66
N LEU A 10 -6.54 -6.55 1.92
CA LEU A 10 -5.84 -6.63 3.20
C LEU A 10 -4.55 -5.82 3.11
N VAL A 11 -4.33 -4.94 4.08
CA VAL A 11 -3.15 -4.07 4.16
C VAL A 11 -2.47 -4.20 5.52
N GLU A 12 -1.21 -3.74 5.63
CA GLU A 12 -0.43 -3.89 6.86
C GLU A 12 -0.81 -2.87 7.92
N GLY A 13 -1.02 -1.61 7.54
CA GLY A 13 -1.24 -0.50 8.45
C GLY A 13 -2.29 0.50 7.96
N ASP A 14 -2.63 1.43 8.86
CA ASP A 14 -3.67 2.44 8.60
C ASP A 14 -3.27 3.40 7.47
N SER A 15 -1.97 3.68 7.31
CA SER A 15 -1.46 4.50 6.19
C SER A 15 -1.72 3.83 4.85
N ASP A 16 -1.49 2.51 4.76
CA ASP A 16 -1.78 1.73 3.55
C ASP A 16 -3.28 1.73 3.25
N GLU A 17 -4.11 1.58 4.28
CA GLU A 17 -5.58 1.59 4.14
C GLU A 17 -6.06 2.90 3.52
N LEU A 18 -5.60 4.05 4.03
CA LEU A 18 -5.96 5.37 3.51
C LEU A 18 -5.49 5.57 2.06
N VAL A 19 -4.27 5.18 1.75
CA VAL A 19 -3.72 5.33 0.39
C VAL A 19 -4.43 4.43 -0.61
N VAL A 20 -4.73 3.18 -0.26
CA VAL A 20 -5.49 2.26 -1.12
C VAL A 20 -6.91 2.76 -1.35
N GLN A 21 -7.60 3.24 -0.31
CA GLN A 21 -8.93 3.84 -0.45
C GLN A 21 -8.89 5.07 -1.37
N ARG A 22 -7.88 5.93 -1.22
CA ARG A 22 -7.72 7.10 -2.09
C ARG A 22 -7.42 6.70 -3.54
N ALA A 23 -6.56 5.73 -3.77
CA ALA A 23 -6.27 5.21 -5.11
C ALA A 23 -7.54 4.68 -5.80
N TYR A 24 -8.40 4.02 -5.02
CA TYR A 24 -9.71 3.58 -5.50
C TYR A 24 -10.59 4.77 -5.90
N MET A 25 -10.72 5.77 -5.04
CA MET A 25 -11.52 6.98 -5.32
C MET A 25 -11.05 7.70 -6.59
N ASP A 26 -9.73 7.83 -6.77
CA ASP A 26 -9.16 8.51 -7.94
C ASP A 26 -9.45 7.81 -9.26
N THR A 27 -9.69 6.49 -9.24
CA THR A 27 -9.99 5.67 -10.41
C THR A 27 -11.47 5.33 -10.58
N HIS A 28 -12.30 5.61 -9.57
CA HIS A 28 -13.74 5.28 -9.54
C HIS A 28 -14.62 6.51 -9.24
N GLU A 29 -14.33 7.63 -9.90
CA GLU A 29 -15.16 8.86 -9.86
C GLU A 29 -15.41 9.38 -8.42
N GLY A 30 -14.45 9.22 -7.52
CA GLY A 30 -14.56 9.65 -6.12
C GLY A 30 -15.33 8.69 -5.20
N ARG A 31 -15.73 7.52 -5.68
CA ARG A 31 -16.45 6.52 -4.87
C ARG A 31 -15.50 5.82 -3.90
N LEU A 32 -15.95 5.62 -2.69
CA LEU A 32 -15.22 4.79 -1.72
C LEU A 32 -15.36 3.29 -2.06
N PRO A 33 -14.34 2.46 -1.80
CA PRO A 33 -14.39 1.01 -2.06
C PRO A 33 -15.62 0.34 -1.45
N ILE A 34 -15.99 0.73 -0.25
CA ILE A 34 -17.12 0.15 0.46
C ILE A 34 -18.47 0.34 -0.25
N GLN A 35 -18.63 1.40 -1.05
CA GLN A 35 -19.83 1.64 -1.85
C GLN A 35 -20.01 0.61 -2.96
N ASP A 36 -18.91 -0.01 -3.40
CA ASP A 36 -18.90 -1.08 -4.40
C ASP A 36 -18.80 -2.48 -3.79
N GLY A 37 -18.87 -2.55 -2.45
CA GLY A 37 -18.80 -3.79 -1.70
C GLY A 37 -17.37 -4.31 -1.49
N ILE A 38 -16.36 -3.44 -1.65
CA ILE A 38 -14.96 -3.74 -1.40
C ILE A 38 -14.59 -3.20 -0.01
N ASP A 39 -14.03 -4.03 0.83
CA ASP A 39 -13.59 -3.63 2.17
C ASP A 39 -12.06 -3.64 2.24
N VAL A 40 -11.45 -2.47 2.43
CA VAL A 40 -10.02 -2.33 2.69
C VAL A 40 -9.81 -2.47 4.19
N MET A 41 -8.93 -3.36 4.61
CA MET A 41 -8.81 -3.73 6.03
C MET A 41 -7.35 -3.79 6.47
N THR A 42 -7.00 -3.01 7.48
CA THR A 42 -5.74 -3.17 8.21
C THR A 42 -5.79 -4.46 9.04
N VAL A 43 -4.85 -5.37 8.81
CA VAL A 43 -4.80 -6.66 9.50
C VAL A 43 -3.49 -6.93 10.24
N GLY A 44 -2.50 -6.04 10.09
CA GLY A 44 -1.14 -6.23 10.62
C GLY A 44 -0.39 -7.39 9.96
N GLY A 45 0.89 -7.21 9.67
CA GLY A 45 1.67 -8.12 8.83
C GLY A 45 1.75 -9.59 9.27
N VAL A 46 1.51 -9.89 10.54
CA VAL A 46 1.58 -11.26 11.09
C VAL A 46 0.28 -12.04 10.91
N THR A 47 -0.85 -11.36 10.74
CA THR A 47 -2.18 -11.98 10.72
C THR A 47 -2.73 -12.27 9.35
N PHE A 48 -2.08 -11.84 8.28
CA PHE A 48 -2.52 -12.09 6.90
C PHE A 48 -2.91 -13.55 6.64
N LYS A 49 -2.09 -14.51 7.04
CA LYS A 49 -2.35 -15.93 6.79
C LYS A 49 -3.69 -16.39 7.34
N ARG A 50 -4.08 -15.96 8.54
CA ARG A 50 -5.37 -16.35 9.12
C ARG A 50 -6.56 -15.81 8.31
N TYR A 51 -6.43 -14.60 7.79
CA TYR A 51 -7.44 -14.04 6.90
C TYR A 51 -7.50 -14.77 5.57
N LEU A 52 -6.35 -15.16 5.02
CA LEU A 52 -6.26 -15.91 3.76
C LEU A 52 -6.82 -17.33 3.89
N GLU A 53 -6.59 -18.03 5.01
CA GLU A 53 -7.22 -19.32 5.31
C GLU A 53 -8.76 -19.22 5.30
N ILE A 54 -9.32 -18.17 5.90
CA ILE A 54 -10.76 -17.91 5.90
C ILE A 54 -11.24 -17.56 4.49
N ALA A 55 -10.51 -16.70 3.78
CA ALA A 55 -10.84 -16.29 2.42
C ALA A 55 -10.88 -17.49 1.47
N GLN A 56 -9.88 -18.36 1.53
CA GLN A 56 -9.82 -19.62 0.77
C GLN A 56 -11.00 -20.54 1.09
N THR A 57 -11.29 -20.74 2.38
CA THR A 57 -12.40 -21.61 2.81
C THR A 57 -13.76 -21.10 2.29
N LEU A 58 -13.93 -19.79 2.22
CA LEU A 58 -15.17 -19.14 1.77
C LEU A 58 -15.18 -18.83 0.28
N ASN A 59 -14.11 -19.16 -0.44
CA ASN A 59 -13.89 -18.75 -1.84
C ASN A 59 -14.12 -17.23 -2.03
N LYS A 60 -13.55 -16.42 -1.11
CA LYS A 60 -13.76 -14.98 -1.04
C LYS A 60 -12.63 -14.25 -1.79
N GLU A 61 -13.02 -13.44 -2.76
CA GLU A 61 -12.10 -12.57 -3.50
C GLU A 61 -11.30 -11.68 -2.54
N THR A 62 -9.99 -11.86 -2.51
CA THR A 62 -9.12 -11.21 -1.53
C THR A 62 -7.78 -10.82 -2.15
N ALA A 63 -7.43 -9.54 -2.10
CA ALA A 63 -6.11 -9.05 -2.44
C ALA A 63 -5.31 -8.75 -1.15
N VAL A 64 -4.01 -9.01 -1.17
CA VAL A 64 -3.05 -8.59 -0.15
C VAL A 64 -2.17 -7.52 -0.75
N VAL A 65 -2.09 -6.35 -0.13
CA VAL A 65 -1.12 -5.30 -0.46
C VAL A 65 -0.05 -5.32 0.62
N THR A 66 1.17 -5.61 0.25
CA THR A 66 2.30 -5.75 1.18
C THR A 66 3.57 -5.17 0.57
N ASP A 67 4.42 -4.63 1.42
CA ASP A 67 5.75 -4.15 1.05
C ASP A 67 6.70 -5.32 0.80
N ASN A 68 7.73 -5.12 -0.05
CA ASN A 68 8.77 -6.15 -0.23
C ASN A 68 9.92 -6.03 0.78
N ASP A 69 9.97 -4.93 1.54
CA ASP A 69 10.97 -4.65 2.58
C ASP A 69 12.43 -4.87 2.13
N GLY A 70 12.70 -4.76 0.82
CA GLY A 70 14.00 -5.03 0.24
C GLY A 70 14.32 -6.52 0.03
N ASN A 71 13.35 -7.42 0.25
CA ASN A 71 13.54 -8.87 0.08
C ASN A 71 12.31 -9.55 -0.52
N ILE A 72 12.15 -9.41 -1.83
CA ILE A 72 11.02 -10.00 -2.56
C ILE A 72 10.95 -11.54 -2.43
N GLU A 73 12.06 -12.22 -2.33
CA GLU A 73 12.09 -13.69 -2.17
C GLU A 73 11.47 -14.13 -0.84
N SER A 74 11.65 -13.33 0.21
CA SER A 74 10.99 -13.57 1.50
C SER A 74 9.47 -13.47 1.38
N VAL A 75 8.96 -12.49 0.64
CA VAL A 75 7.53 -12.31 0.38
C VAL A 75 6.97 -13.49 -0.43
N LYS A 76 7.63 -13.85 -1.54
CA LYS A 76 7.24 -15.02 -2.36
C LYS A 76 7.19 -16.30 -1.53
N LYS A 77 8.21 -16.53 -0.71
CA LYS A 77 8.24 -17.70 0.20
C LYS A 77 7.09 -17.67 1.22
N LYS A 78 6.79 -16.49 1.78
CA LYS A 78 5.72 -16.30 2.79
C LYS A 78 4.35 -16.67 2.24
N TYR A 79 4.09 -16.33 0.98
CA TYR A 79 2.77 -16.50 0.36
C TYR A 79 2.70 -17.62 -0.68
N LYS A 80 3.74 -18.45 -0.82
CA LYS A 80 3.83 -19.51 -1.83
C LYS A 80 2.61 -20.44 -1.86
N GLU A 81 2.03 -20.74 -0.72
CA GLU A 81 0.87 -21.63 -0.60
C GLU A 81 -0.42 -21.07 -1.20
N TYR A 82 -0.45 -19.74 -1.49
CA TYR A 82 -1.61 -19.03 -2.04
C TYR A 82 -1.46 -18.69 -3.53
N GLU A 83 -0.31 -18.93 -4.17
CA GLU A 83 -0.02 -18.56 -5.56
C GLU A 83 -1.01 -19.18 -6.57
N GLU A 84 -1.50 -20.39 -6.30
CA GLU A 84 -2.45 -21.10 -7.17
C GLU A 84 -3.92 -20.94 -6.74
N ILE A 85 -4.19 -20.17 -5.72
CA ILE A 85 -5.55 -19.96 -5.20
C ILE A 85 -6.22 -18.84 -5.97
N GLN A 86 -7.16 -19.16 -6.84
CA GLN A 86 -7.79 -18.22 -7.78
C GLN A 86 -8.42 -16.98 -7.15
N CYS A 87 -8.96 -17.10 -5.95
CA CYS A 87 -9.60 -15.99 -5.23
C CYS A 87 -8.63 -15.17 -4.36
N ILE A 88 -7.31 -15.49 -4.38
CA ILE A 88 -6.30 -14.77 -3.57
C ILE A 88 -5.24 -14.17 -4.48
N HIS A 89 -5.00 -12.88 -4.34
CA HIS A 89 -4.04 -12.12 -5.14
C HIS A 89 -3.02 -11.45 -4.22
N ILE A 90 -1.74 -11.79 -4.38
CA ILE A 90 -0.66 -11.16 -3.62
C ILE A 90 -0.07 -10.03 -4.46
N CYS A 91 -0.31 -8.80 -4.01
CA CYS A 91 0.10 -7.59 -4.69
C CYS A 91 1.30 -6.98 -3.94
N VAL A 92 2.47 -7.14 -4.51
CA VAL A 92 3.75 -6.64 -3.99
C VAL A 92 4.55 -6.02 -5.12
N ASP A 93 5.35 -5.00 -4.83
CA ASP A 93 6.31 -4.47 -5.81
C ASP A 93 7.47 -5.45 -5.97
N GLU A 94 7.70 -5.93 -7.19
CA GLU A 94 8.81 -6.85 -7.48
C GLU A 94 10.16 -6.13 -7.57
N VAL A 95 10.14 -4.80 -7.72
CA VAL A 95 11.35 -3.99 -7.79
C VAL A 95 11.87 -3.70 -6.39
N VAL A 96 13.11 -4.11 -6.13
CA VAL A 96 13.83 -3.75 -4.91
C VAL A 96 14.64 -2.49 -5.17
N ASP A 97 14.21 -1.39 -4.57
CA ASP A 97 14.92 -0.11 -4.65
C ASP A 97 16.02 -0.03 -3.60
N THR A 98 17.13 0.62 -3.96
CA THR A 98 18.29 0.82 -3.10
C THR A 98 18.62 2.31 -2.94
N GLY A 99 19.25 2.66 -1.82
CA GLY A 99 19.72 4.01 -1.51
C GLY A 99 20.64 3.97 -0.29
N ASP A 100 21.17 5.12 0.07
CA ASP A 100 22.17 5.27 1.13
C ASP A 100 21.74 6.18 2.29
N LEU A 101 20.50 6.67 2.27
CA LEU A 101 19.97 7.49 3.36
C LEU A 101 19.87 6.68 4.65
N LYS A 102 20.39 7.25 5.73
CA LYS A 102 20.32 6.67 7.07
C LYS A 102 19.47 7.53 8.00
N LEU A 103 18.67 6.86 8.82
CA LEU A 103 17.94 7.45 9.95
C LEU A 103 18.49 6.85 11.23
N SER A 104 19.24 7.65 12.00
CA SER A 104 20.02 7.19 13.17
C SER A 104 21.06 6.15 12.71
N ASP A 105 21.10 4.97 13.34
CA ASP A 105 22.07 3.91 13.04
C ASP A 105 21.53 2.86 12.02
N LYS A 106 20.37 3.13 11.43
CA LYS A 106 19.72 2.20 10.49
C LYS A 106 19.65 2.78 9.09
N ASP A 107 19.85 1.92 8.11
CA ASP A 107 19.61 2.27 6.72
C ASP A 107 18.12 2.57 6.50
N PHE A 108 17.83 3.51 5.63
CA PHE A 108 16.46 3.81 5.23
C PHE A 108 15.94 2.70 4.32
N ASN A 109 14.73 2.21 4.61
CA ASN A 109 14.09 1.23 3.74
C ASN A 109 13.33 1.94 2.60
N TYR A 110 13.83 1.83 1.37
CA TYR A 110 13.22 2.38 0.16
C TYR A 110 12.06 1.52 -0.38
N ASN A 111 11.73 0.43 0.28
CA ASN A 111 10.81 -0.60 -0.20
C ASN A 111 9.51 -0.67 0.60
N THR A 112 9.14 0.42 1.25
CA THR A 112 7.85 0.63 1.90
C THR A 112 6.99 1.60 1.10
N LEU A 113 5.73 1.79 1.50
CA LEU A 113 4.76 2.61 0.80
C LEU A 113 5.26 4.04 0.52
N GLU A 114 5.79 4.74 1.54
CA GLU A 114 6.12 6.16 1.43
C GLU A 114 7.18 6.47 0.38
N PRO A 115 8.35 5.80 0.35
CA PRO A 115 9.35 6.03 -0.71
C PRO A 115 8.84 5.62 -2.08
N LYS A 116 7.99 4.62 -2.20
CA LYS A 116 7.38 4.23 -3.49
C LYS A 116 6.44 5.32 -4.01
N ILE A 117 5.61 5.91 -3.16
CA ILE A 117 4.75 7.06 -3.52
C ILE A 117 5.61 8.27 -3.95
N LEU A 118 6.67 8.57 -3.21
CA LEU A 118 7.57 9.66 -3.56
C LEU A 118 8.25 9.44 -4.92
N LYS A 119 8.69 8.22 -5.20
CA LYS A 119 9.29 7.83 -6.48
C LYS A 119 8.35 8.06 -7.67
N GLU A 120 7.06 7.69 -7.51
CA GLU A 120 6.07 7.83 -8.57
C GLU A 120 5.68 9.29 -8.87
N ASN A 121 5.74 10.17 -7.87
CA ASN A 121 5.16 11.52 -7.96
C ASN A 121 6.20 12.64 -7.91
N GLY A 122 7.36 12.39 -7.33
CA GLY A 122 8.41 13.38 -7.13
C GLY A 122 8.15 14.33 -5.95
N ARG A 123 9.23 14.96 -5.50
CA ARG A 123 9.24 15.82 -4.31
C ARG A 123 8.30 17.02 -4.41
N GLU A 124 8.23 17.67 -5.58
CA GLU A 124 7.39 18.87 -5.74
C GLU A 124 5.91 18.57 -5.51
N ALA A 125 5.41 17.46 -6.05
CA ALA A 125 4.04 17.03 -5.83
C ALA A 125 3.79 16.75 -4.35
N MET A 126 4.72 16.07 -3.68
CA MET A 126 4.62 15.77 -2.25
C MET A 126 4.69 17.03 -1.38
N ASN A 127 5.58 17.98 -1.69
CA ASN A 127 5.62 19.28 -1.03
C ASN A 127 4.27 20.02 -1.11
N ASN A 128 3.66 20.01 -2.29
CA ASN A 128 2.36 20.65 -2.50
C ASN A 128 1.25 19.99 -1.66
N ILE A 129 1.23 18.66 -1.60
CA ILE A 129 0.20 17.92 -0.84
C ILE A 129 0.40 18.10 0.67
N PHE A 130 1.64 18.04 1.15
CA PHE A 130 1.94 18.13 2.58
C PHE A 130 2.07 19.56 3.10
N GLY A 131 2.02 20.59 2.23
CA GLY A 131 2.25 21.98 2.62
C GLY A 131 3.67 22.23 3.13
N THR A 132 4.65 21.50 2.60
CA THR A 132 6.06 21.57 2.98
C THR A 132 6.92 22.21 1.88
N ASN A 133 8.19 22.44 2.16
CA ASN A 133 9.13 23.05 1.20
C ASN A 133 10.51 22.41 1.30
N TYR A 134 10.59 21.10 1.28
CA TYR A 134 11.86 20.38 1.32
C TYR A 134 12.62 20.54 0.00
N SER A 135 13.93 20.71 0.12
CA SER A 135 14.81 20.98 -1.03
C SER A 135 15.41 19.70 -1.64
N THR A 136 15.42 18.60 -0.89
CA THR A 136 16.00 17.32 -1.32
C THR A 136 15.00 16.17 -1.11
N ASP A 137 15.19 15.10 -1.88
CA ASP A 137 14.39 13.88 -1.72
C ASP A 137 14.66 13.21 -0.37
N ASP A 138 15.90 13.32 0.14
CA ASP A 138 16.29 12.79 1.45
C ASP A 138 15.50 13.44 2.60
N GLU A 139 15.32 14.75 2.56
CA GLU A 139 14.49 15.47 3.55
C GLU A 139 13.04 15.03 3.47
N MET A 140 12.51 14.90 2.26
CA MET A 140 11.15 14.42 2.03
C MET A 140 10.97 12.96 2.51
N HIS A 141 11.90 12.06 2.20
CA HIS A 141 11.90 10.69 2.70
C HIS A 141 11.87 10.64 4.24
N LYS A 142 12.72 11.44 4.89
CA LYS A 142 12.74 11.53 6.36
C LYS A 142 11.40 11.99 6.91
N TYR A 143 10.83 13.03 6.31
CA TYR A 143 9.53 13.56 6.71
C TYR A 143 8.44 12.50 6.59
N MET A 144 8.27 11.90 5.41
CA MET A 144 7.26 10.89 5.18
C MET A 144 7.42 9.69 6.11
N ARG A 145 8.68 9.24 6.35
CA ARG A 145 8.98 8.12 7.25
C ARG A 145 8.59 8.40 8.70
N THR A 146 8.75 9.64 9.16
CA THR A 146 8.47 10.02 10.55
C THR A 146 7.02 10.45 10.78
N HIS A 147 6.29 10.81 9.72
CA HIS A 147 4.91 11.32 9.74
C HIS A 147 3.98 10.48 8.86
N LYS A 148 4.12 9.15 8.91
CA LYS A 148 3.41 8.23 8.01
C LYS A 148 1.91 8.47 7.95
N THR A 149 1.26 8.51 9.12
CA THR A 149 -0.20 8.69 9.22
C THR A 149 -0.63 10.07 8.72
N ASP A 150 0.09 11.13 9.10
CA ASP A 150 -0.22 12.49 8.66
C ASP A 150 -0.09 12.63 7.14
N CYS A 151 0.95 12.02 6.55
CA CYS A 151 1.13 11.98 5.10
C CYS A 151 0.02 11.22 4.40
N ALA A 152 -0.40 10.07 4.95
CA ALA A 152 -1.50 9.28 4.39
C ALA A 152 -2.83 10.04 4.45
N ILE A 153 -3.11 10.75 5.54
CA ILE A 153 -4.29 11.61 5.68
C ILE A 153 -4.24 12.75 4.65
N ALA A 154 -3.08 13.43 4.53
CA ALA A 154 -2.93 14.52 3.57
C ALA A 154 -3.13 14.05 2.12
N ILE A 155 -2.63 12.86 1.76
CA ILE A 155 -2.88 12.23 0.46
C ILE A 155 -4.37 11.93 0.30
N PHE A 156 -5.01 11.35 1.31
CA PHE A 156 -6.42 10.97 1.27
C PHE A 156 -7.34 12.20 1.07
N GLU A 157 -7.05 13.31 1.74
CA GLU A 157 -7.84 14.55 1.69
C GLU A 157 -7.48 15.48 0.51
N SER A 158 -6.36 15.24 -0.17
CA SER A 158 -5.88 16.10 -1.24
C SER A 158 -6.88 16.20 -2.40
N ALA A 159 -7.07 17.41 -2.94
CA ALA A 159 -7.76 17.58 -4.21
C ALA A 159 -6.90 17.17 -5.43
N THR A 160 -5.59 17.02 -5.23
CA THR A 160 -4.64 16.65 -6.29
C THR A 160 -4.59 15.14 -6.43
N LYS A 161 -4.86 14.64 -7.63
CA LYS A 161 -4.65 13.23 -7.97
C LYS A 161 -3.15 12.95 -8.10
N ILE A 162 -2.74 11.81 -7.59
CA ILE A 162 -1.36 11.32 -7.67
C ILE A 162 -1.29 10.00 -8.44
N LYS A 163 -0.07 9.57 -8.75
CA LYS A 163 0.21 8.24 -9.27
C LYS A 163 0.42 7.28 -8.10
N TYR A 164 -0.08 6.08 -8.25
CA TYR A 164 0.07 5.03 -7.25
C TYR A 164 0.98 3.92 -7.77
N PRO A 165 1.80 3.29 -6.91
CA PRO A 165 2.57 2.12 -7.29
C PRO A 165 1.69 1.02 -7.90
N GLU A 166 2.22 0.33 -8.91
CA GLU A 166 1.44 -0.64 -9.71
C GLU A 166 0.87 -1.78 -8.85
N TYR A 167 1.58 -2.21 -7.81
CA TYR A 167 1.07 -3.27 -6.93
C TYR A 167 -0.23 -2.86 -6.19
N ILE A 168 -0.38 -1.57 -5.84
CA ILE A 168 -1.63 -1.04 -5.29
C ILE A 168 -2.73 -1.07 -6.37
N MET A 169 -2.40 -0.65 -7.59
CA MET A 169 -3.36 -0.62 -8.68
C MET A 169 -3.84 -2.03 -9.09
N ARG A 170 -2.96 -3.03 -9.04
CA ARG A 170 -3.35 -4.44 -9.24
C ARG A 170 -4.36 -4.91 -8.19
N ALA A 171 -4.15 -4.57 -6.93
CA ALA A 171 -5.09 -4.91 -5.86
C ALA A 171 -6.49 -4.31 -6.09
N ILE A 172 -6.57 -3.12 -6.67
CA ILE A 172 -7.84 -2.43 -6.98
C ILE A 172 -8.53 -3.08 -8.18
N LYS A 173 -7.79 -3.40 -9.25
CA LYS A 173 -8.32 -3.88 -10.53
C LYS A 173 -8.69 -5.37 -10.57
N ASN A 174 -8.27 -6.19 -9.61
CA ASN A 174 -8.35 -7.66 -9.63
C ASN A 174 -7.42 -8.33 -10.67
N GLU A 175 -6.22 -7.79 -10.84
CA GLU A 175 -5.20 -8.33 -11.74
C GLU A 175 -4.04 -8.97 -10.97
#